data_ba5cd3ba1f026bbe9e04d6c75faabd21
#
_entry.id   ba5cd3ba1f026bbe9e04d6c75faabd21
#
_cell.length_a   1.000
_cell.length_b   1.000
_cell.length_c   1.000
_cell.angle_alpha   90.00
_cell.angle_beta   90.00
_cell.angle_gamma   90.00
#
_symmetry.space_group_name_H-M   'P 1'
#
loop_
_entity.id
_entity.type
_entity.pdbx_description
1 polymer ?
#
loop_
_entity_poly.entity_id
_entity_poly.type
_entity_poly.pdbx_seq_one_letter_code
_entity_poly.pdbx_strand_id
1 'polypeptide(L)'
;MTLRLVRLSSGLLEQKDLPRRMHPYLVRLAEETGETVHLVQREGSRIVYLDKVESDRNAVRMVSRVGMVRDMPCTAVGKAILASWGAGEIQDFWKRNPPQPVTARTITDLGAFQHELEVIRQRGFAIDREENEAGVCCVAAALRDESGRYT
;
A
#
# COMPACT_ATOMS: atom_id res chain seq x y z
N MET A 1 -15.35 21.30 15.53
CA MET A 1 -15.24 20.32 14.43
C MET A 1 -16.64 19.80 14.13
N THR A 2 -17.19 20.08 12.99
CA THR A 2 -18.63 19.96 12.72
C THR A 2 -19.00 18.52 12.37
N LEU A 3 -19.98 17.91 13.03
CA LEU A 3 -20.60 16.61 12.74
C LEU A 3 -21.04 16.41 11.26
N ARG A 4 -21.08 17.51 10.49
CA ARG A 4 -21.31 17.47 9.04
C ARG A 4 -20.27 16.67 8.27
N LEU A 5 -19.00 16.76 8.63
CA LEU A 5 -17.92 15.95 7.98
C LEU A 5 -18.08 14.47 8.27
N VAL A 6 -18.50 14.12 9.48
CA VAL A 6 -18.77 12.72 9.87
C VAL A 6 -19.97 12.16 9.08
N ARG A 7 -21.05 12.96 8.88
CA ARG A 7 -22.20 12.55 8.06
C ARG A 7 -21.89 12.41 6.59
N LEU A 8 -21.01 13.25 6.04
CA LEU A 8 -20.57 13.13 4.63
C LEU A 8 -19.62 11.95 4.44
N SER A 9 -18.76 11.65 5.42
CA SER A 9 -17.86 10.49 5.34
C SER A 9 -18.60 9.16 5.57
N SER A 10 -19.62 9.11 6.43
CA SER A 10 -20.38 7.88 6.67
C SER A 10 -21.14 7.41 5.41
N GLY A 11 -21.76 8.33 4.66
CA GLY A 11 -22.44 7.99 3.40
C GLY A 11 -21.47 7.50 2.30
N LEU A 12 -20.22 7.96 2.30
CA LEU A 12 -19.17 7.49 1.40
C LEU A 12 -18.58 6.14 1.85
N LEU A 13 -18.53 5.89 3.16
CA LEU A 13 -18.05 4.62 3.73
C LEU A 13 -19.08 3.50 3.55
N GLU A 14 -20.38 3.81 3.61
CA GLU A 14 -21.44 2.83 3.34
C GLU A 14 -21.48 2.37 1.87
N GLN A 15 -21.07 3.23 0.93
CA GLN A 15 -20.98 2.86 -0.50
C GLN A 15 -19.73 2.05 -0.85
N LYS A 16 -18.70 2.03 0.01
CA LYS A 16 -17.49 1.22 -0.15
C LYS A 16 -17.38 0.23 1.00
N ASP A 17 -18.18 -0.83 0.93
CA ASP A 17 -18.18 -1.95 1.90
C ASP A 17 -16.87 -2.78 1.86
N LEU A 18 -15.85 -2.31 1.11
CA LEU A 18 -14.59 -3.04 0.92
C LEU A 18 -13.87 -3.36 2.24
N PRO A 19 -13.61 -2.40 3.17
CA PRO A 19 -12.94 -2.73 4.42
C PRO A 19 -13.71 -3.79 5.22
N ARG A 20 -15.02 -3.64 5.37
CA ARG A 20 -15.88 -4.58 6.11
C ARG A 20 -15.86 -5.98 5.49
N ARG A 21 -15.94 -6.06 4.16
CA ARG A 21 -15.89 -7.35 3.44
C ARG A 21 -14.53 -8.01 3.53
N MET A 22 -13.46 -7.23 3.52
CA MET A 22 -12.08 -7.72 3.54
C MET A 22 -11.56 -8.03 4.95
N HIS A 23 -12.10 -7.37 5.97
CA HIS A 23 -11.63 -7.53 7.36
C HIS A 23 -11.48 -9.00 7.82
N PRO A 24 -12.44 -9.91 7.58
CA PRO A 24 -12.28 -11.32 8.00
C PRO A 24 -11.06 -12.00 7.36
N TYR A 25 -10.70 -11.64 6.13
CA TYR A 25 -9.52 -12.18 5.44
C TYR A 25 -8.22 -11.62 6.01
N LEU A 26 -8.22 -10.34 6.42
CA LEU A 26 -7.07 -9.73 7.09
C LEU A 26 -6.82 -10.38 8.45
N VAL A 27 -7.89 -10.61 9.24
CA VAL A 27 -7.80 -11.30 10.53
C VAL A 27 -7.18 -12.69 10.35
N ARG A 28 -7.72 -13.47 9.43
CA ARG A 28 -7.21 -14.80 9.14
C ARG A 28 -5.73 -14.78 8.72
N LEU A 29 -5.36 -13.85 7.84
CA LEU A 29 -3.96 -13.71 7.41
C LEU A 29 -3.05 -13.30 8.56
N ALA A 30 -3.48 -12.40 9.44
CA ALA A 30 -2.73 -11.99 10.63
C ALA A 30 -2.54 -13.16 11.61
N GLU A 31 -3.57 -14.00 11.80
CA GLU A 31 -3.50 -15.21 12.63
C GLU A 31 -2.54 -16.26 12.05
N GLU A 32 -2.62 -16.51 10.73
CA GLU A 32 -1.78 -17.50 10.04
C GLU A 32 -0.31 -17.08 10.00
N THR A 33 -0.03 -15.79 9.77
CA THR A 33 1.35 -15.29 9.62
C THR A 33 1.97 -14.83 10.94
N GLY A 34 1.16 -14.41 11.89
CA GLY A 34 1.63 -13.73 13.10
C GLY A 34 2.10 -12.30 12.85
N GLU A 35 1.79 -11.71 11.69
CA GLU A 35 2.24 -10.38 11.28
C GLU A 35 1.08 -9.37 11.21
N THR A 36 1.40 -8.07 11.28
CA THR A 36 0.43 -7.01 11.05
C THR A 36 0.01 -6.96 9.59
N VAL A 37 -1.28 -6.98 9.32
CA VAL A 37 -1.85 -6.96 7.96
C VAL A 37 -2.61 -5.66 7.71
N HIS A 38 -2.43 -5.11 6.52
CA HIS A 38 -3.09 -3.88 6.09
C HIS A 38 -3.91 -4.09 4.83
N LEU A 39 -5.09 -3.46 4.76
CA LEU A 39 -5.78 -3.19 3.52
C LEU A 39 -5.51 -1.75 3.11
N VAL A 40 -5.08 -1.57 1.87
CA VAL A 40 -4.65 -0.28 1.35
C VAL A 40 -5.30 -0.04 0.00
N GLN A 41 -5.68 1.20 -0.29
CA GLN A 41 -6.21 1.60 -1.59
C GLN A 41 -5.37 2.74 -2.17
N ARG A 42 -5.24 2.74 -3.50
CA ARG A 42 -4.64 3.87 -4.21
C ARG A 42 -5.59 5.07 -4.27
N GLU A 43 -5.08 6.24 -3.98
CA GLU A 43 -5.74 7.53 -4.18
C GLU A 43 -4.81 8.49 -4.94
N GLY A 44 -5.05 8.64 -6.24
CA GLY A 44 -4.17 9.44 -7.10
C GLY A 44 -2.76 8.88 -7.18
N SER A 45 -1.77 9.64 -6.68
CA SER A 45 -0.35 9.26 -6.62
C SER A 45 0.07 8.66 -5.28
N ARG A 46 -0.87 8.45 -4.36
CA ARG A 46 -0.65 7.99 -2.99
C ARG A 46 -1.46 6.74 -2.68
N ILE A 47 -1.17 6.17 -1.54
CA ILE A 47 -1.95 5.09 -0.93
C ILE A 47 -2.57 5.56 0.38
N VAL A 48 -3.76 5.04 0.68
CA VAL A 48 -4.49 5.28 1.93
C VAL A 48 -4.74 3.95 2.62
N TYR A 49 -4.44 3.87 3.91
CA TYR A 49 -4.73 2.70 4.73
C TYR A 49 -6.21 2.65 5.07
N LEU A 50 -6.92 1.62 4.59
CA LEU A 50 -8.36 1.44 4.80
C LEU A 50 -8.67 0.57 6.02
N ASP A 51 -7.82 -0.41 6.32
CA ASP A 51 -7.98 -1.31 7.46
C ASP A 51 -6.62 -1.81 7.95
N LYS A 52 -6.55 -2.22 9.21
CA LYS A 52 -5.35 -2.72 9.87
C LYS A 52 -5.74 -3.77 10.91
N VAL A 53 -5.11 -4.92 10.85
CA VAL A 53 -5.16 -5.95 11.89
C VAL A 53 -3.76 -6.11 12.46
N GLU A 54 -3.60 -5.82 13.74
CA GLU A 54 -2.33 -5.97 14.44
C GLU A 54 -2.15 -7.42 14.90
N SER A 55 -0.91 -7.88 14.86
CA SER A 55 -0.56 -9.17 15.47
C SER A 55 -0.25 -8.98 16.95
N ASP A 56 -0.84 -9.83 17.78
CA ASP A 56 -0.52 -9.89 19.21
C ASP A 56 0.86 -10.51 19.49
N ARG A 57 1.50 -11.11 18.48
CA ARG A 57 2.78 -11.82 18.61
C ARG A 57 3.99 -10.91 18.44
N ASN A 58 3.85 -9.76 17.82
CA ASN A 58 4.95 -8.84 17.54
C ASN A 58 5.02 -7.70 18.54
N ALA A 59 6.18 -7.56 19.20
CA ALA A 59 6.47 -6.44 20.11
C ALA A 59 6.61 -5.08 19.39
N VAL A 60 6.81 -5.08 18.07
CA VAL A 60 6.98 -3.88 17.26
C VAL A 60 5.61 -3.36 16.83
N ARG A 61 5.14 -2.31 17.49
CA ARG A 61 3.94 -1.59 17.06
C ARG A 61 4.26 -0.72 15.85
N MET A 62 3.67 -1.06 14.72
CA MET A 62 3.79 -0.23 13.52
C MET A 62 3.04 1.10 13.71
N VAL A 63 3.68 2.21 13.30
CA VAL A 63 3.13 3.58 13.36
C VAL A 63 1.92 3.76 12.44
N SER A 64 1.70 2.85 11.49
CA SER A 64 0.60 2.87 10.54
C SER A 64 -0.78 2.86 11.23
N ARG A 65 -1.72 3.62 10.69
CA ARG A 65 -3.11 3.69 11.16
C ARG A 65 -4.08 3.89 9.99
N VAL A 66 -5.32 3.50 10.17
CA VAL A 66 -6.40 3.76 9.22
C VAL A 66 -6.50 5.26 8.93
N GLY A 67 -6.67 5.61 7.66
CA GLY A 67 -6.65 6.99 7.17
C GLY A 67 -5.26 7.59 6.95
N MET A 68 -4.19 6.89 7.32
CA MET A 68 -2.83 7.36 7.00
C MET A 68 -2.58 7.29 5.51
N VAL A 69 -1.83 8.27 4.98
CA VAL A 69 -1.44 8.38 3.58
C VAL A 69 0.07 8.19 3.45
N ARG A 70 0.51 7.50 2.40
CA ARG A 70 1.93 7.29 2.07
C ARG A 70 2.16 7.43 0.57
N ASP A 71 3.39 7.75 0.21
CA ASP A 71 3.81 7.79 -1.19
C ASP A 71 4.01 6.36 -1.73
N MET A 72 3.65 6.15 -3.01
CA MET A 72 3.66 4.80 -3.59
C MET A 72 5.07 4.21 -3.78
N PRO A 73 6.08 4.97 -4.27
CA PRO A 73 7.34 4.35 -4.71
C PRO A 73 8.13 3.64 -3.62
N CYS A 74 8.05 4.12 -2.37
CA CYS A 74 8.83 3.56 -1.25
C CYS A 74 8.08 2.49 -0.44
N THR A 75 6.83 2.15 -0.80
CA THR A 75 6.04 1.16 -0.08
C THR A 75 5.81 -0.12 -0.89
N ALA A 76 5.79 -1.28 -0.24
CA ALA A 76 5.49 -2.54 -0.92
C ALA A 76 4.13 -2.48 -1.67
N VAL A 77 3.07 -1.97 -1.01
CA VAL A 77 1.74 -1.84 -1.63
C VAL A 77 1.74 -0.93 -2.85
N GLY A 78 2.43 0.21 -2.77
CA GLY A 78 2.55 1.14 -3.89
C GLY A 78 3.33 0.54 -5.06
N LYS A 79 4.44 -0.15 -4.80
CA LYS A 79 5.22 -0.86 -5.82
C LYS A 79 4.41 -1.99 -6.46
N ALA A 80 3.61 -2.74 -5.68
CA ALA A 80 2.73 -3.79 -6.22
C ALA A 80 1.70 -3.22 -7.21
N ILE A 81 1.10 -2.05 -6.90
CA ILE A 81 0.16 -1.37 -7.79
C ILE A 81 0.90 -0.84 -9.04
N LEU A 82 2.03 -0.14 -8.85
CA LEU A 82 2.82 0.45 -9.94
C LEU A 82 3.37 -0.60 -10.90
N ALA A 83 3.62 -1.82 -10.43
CA ALA A 83 4.05 -2.92 -11.28
C ALA A 83 3.02 -3.29 -12.36
N SER A 84 1.75 -2.93 -12.20
CA SER A 84 0.71 -3.15 -13.21
C SER A 84 0.68 -2.10 -14.33
N TRP A 85 1.43 -1.00 -14.19
CA TRP A 85 1.41 0.11 -15.12
C TRP A 85 2.41 -0.08 -16.26
N GLY A 86 2.10 0.54 -17.42
CA GLY A 86 3.02 0.58 -18.56
C GLY A 86 4.26 1.42 -18.31
N ALA A 87 5.33 1.16 -19.05
CA ALA A 87 6.61 1.88 -18.89
C ALA A 87 6.48 3.41 -19.05
N GLY A 88 5.65 3.88 -19.98
CA GLY A 88 5.38 5.31 -20.17
C GLY A 88 4.66 5.93 -18.97
N GLU A 89 3.66 5.24 -18.42
CA GLU A 89 2.93 5.68 -17.24
C GLU A 89 3.85 5.81 -16.02
N ILE A 90 4.77 4.86 -15.85
CA ILE A 90 5.77 4.89 -14.77
C ILE A 90 6.72 6.08 -14.93
N GLN A 91 7.21 6.36 -16.16
CA GLN A 91 8.07 7.52 -16.40
C GLN A 91 7.36 8.83 -16.09
N ASP A 92 6.10 8.96 -16.52
CA ASP A 92 5.29 10.17 -16.27
C ASP A 92 4.93 10.32 -14.79
N PHE A 93 4.64 9.21 -14.11
CA PHE A 93 4.42 9.20 -12.67
C PHE A 93 5.67 9.65 -11.91
N TRP A 94 6.82 9.08 -12.25
CA TRP A 94 8.10 9.39 -11.60
C TRP A 94 8.50 10.84 -11.75
N LYS A 95 8.34 11.42 -12.94
CA LYS A 95 8.60 12.84 -13.18
C LYS A 95 7.75 13.77 -12.31
N ARG A 96 6.49 13.40 -12.10
CA ARG A 96 5.53 14.20 -11.32
C ARG A 96 5.62 13.95 -9.81
N ASN A 97 6.09 12.78 -9.41
CA ASN A 97 6.14 12.33 -8.03
C ASN A 97 7.52 11.69 -7.74
N PRO A 98 8.62 12.47 -7.80
CA PRO A 98 9.94 11.94 -7.51
C PRO A 98 9.98 11.46 -6.06
N PRO A 99 10.47 10.23 -5.78
CA PRO A 99 10.51 9.71 -4.43
C PRO A 99 11.49 10.53 -3.59
N GLN A 100 11.08 10.82 -2.36
CA GLN A 100 11.98 11.40 -1.37
C GLN A 100 12.78 10.28 -0.70
N PRO A 101 14.09 10.46 -0.45
CA PRO A 101 14.90 9.48 0.27
C PRO A 101 14.50 9.45 1.75
N VAL A 102 13.54 8.57 2.09
CA VAL A 102 13.03 8.41 3.46
C VAL A 102 14.03 7.63 4.33
N THR A 103 14.72 6.68 3.70
CA THR A 103 15.78 5.88 4.31
C THR A 103 16.98 5.78 3.37
N ALA A 104 18.07 5.22 3.85
CA ALA A 104 19.24 4.92 3.00
C ALA A 104 18.95 3.84 1.94
N ARG A 105 17.81 3.13 2.05
CA ARG A 105 17.41 2.05 1.12
C ARG A 105 16.29 2.47 0.16
N THR A 106 15.75 3.68 0.30
CA THR A 106 14.75 4.20 -0.63
C THR A 106 15.31 4.20 -2.06
N ILE A 107 14.59 3.59 -3.00
CA ILE A 107 14.97 3.59 -4.42
C ILE A 107 14.67 4.98 -4.99
N THR A 108 15.71 5.71 -5.36
CA THR A 108 15.62 7.08 -5.91
C THR A 108 16.05 7.17 -7.36
N ASP A 109 16.57 6.10 -7.94
CA ASP A 109 16.92 6.00 -9.36
C ASP A 109 15.79 5.35 -10.16
N LEU A 110 15.39 5.98 -11.27
CA LEU A 110 14.29 5.48 -12.10
C LEU A 110 14.61 4.12 -12.73
N GLY A 111 15.84 3.89 -13.17
CA GLY A 111 16.24 2.63 -13.79
C GLY A 111 16.18 1.47 -12.79
N ALA A 112 16.70 1.68 -11.59
CA ALA A 112 16.61 0.70 -10.50
C ALA A 112 15.15 0.44 -10.11
N PHE A 113 14.31 1.49 -10.08
CA PHE A 113 12.88 1.35 -9.79
C PHE A 113 12.14 0.54 -10.86
N GLN A 114 12.39 0.83 -12.15
CA GLN A 114 11.80 0.07 -13.26
C GLN A 114 12.21 -1.41 -13.22
N HIS A 115 13.47 -1.69 -12.89
CA HIS A 115 13.94 -3.05 -12.70
C HIS A 115 13.21 -3.76 -11.54
N GLU A 116 13.06 -3.10 -10.39
CA GLU A 116 12.28 -3.65 -9.26
C GLU A 116 10.83 -3.95 -9.66
N LEU A 117 10.18 -3.06 -10.43
CA LEU A 117 8.82 -3.30 -10.93
C LEU A 117 8.73 -4.51 -11.85
N GLU A 118 9.76 -4.75 -12.68
CA GLU A 118 9.80 -5.94 -13.54
C GLU A 118 9.95 -7.22 -12.70
N VAL A 119 10.80 -7.22 -11.69
CA VAL A 119 10.92 -8.33 -10.74
C VAL A 119 9.59 -8.60 -10.03
N ILE A 120 8.86 -7.54 -9.64
CA ILE A 120 7.54 -7.68 -9.02
C ILE A 120 6.53 -8.32 -9.97
N ARG A 121 6.51 -7.94 -11.26
CA ARG A 121 5.65 -8.56 -12.28
C ARG A 121 5.88 -10.05 -12.40
N GLN A 122 7.13 -10.46 -12.42
CA GLN A 122 7.51 -11.86 -12.56
C GLN A 122 7.17 -12.70 -11.33
N ARG A 123 7.37 -12.17 -10.12
CA ARG A 123 7.14 -12.93 -8.88
C ARG A 123 5.71 -12.78 -8.33
N GLY A 124 4.93 -11.78 -8.78
CA GLY A 124 3.53 -11.56 -8.38
C GLY A 124 3.32 -10.81 -7.06
N PHE A 125 4.37 -10.40 -6.36
CA PHE A 125 4.29 -9.62 -5.13
C PHE A 125 5.45 -8.64 -4.98
N ALA A 126 5.27 -7.59 -4.21
CA ALA A 126 6.29 -6.59 -3.90
C ALA A 126 6.88 -6.79 -2.50
N ILE A 127 8.12 -6.39 -2.33
CA ILE A 127 8.78 -6.33 -1.02
C ILE A 127 9.28 -4.90 -0.81
N ASP A 128 9.01 -4.34 0.36
CA ASP A 128 9.68 -3.16 0.89
C ASP A 128 10.76 -3.66 1.87
N ARG A 129 12.02 -3.35 1.59
CA ARG A 129 13.17 -3.73 2.42
C ARG A 129 13.71 -2.50 3.14
N GLU A 130 12.95 -1.98 4.08
CA GLU A 130 13.30 -0.77 4.83
C GLU A 130 13.35 0.50 3.94
N GLU A 131 12.63 0.52 2.82
CA GLU A 131 12.61 1.65 1.89
C GLU A 131 11.77 2.82 2.40
N ASN A 132 10.67 2.50 3.12
CA ASN A 132 9.76 3.48 3.71
C ASN A 132 10.07 3.78 5.18
N GLU A 133 10.56 2.79 5.94
CA GLU A 133 10.86 2.92 7.37
C GLU A 133 12.00 1.97 7.75
N ALA A 134 13.05 2.51 8.39
CA ALA A 134 14.19 1.71 8.82
C ALA A 134 13.76 0.64 9.85
N GLY A 135 14.23 -0.58 9.69
CA GLY A 135 13.88 -1.72 10.53
C GLY A 135 12.53 -2.38 10.20
N VAL A 136 11.79 -1.87 9.19
CA VAL A 136 10.50 -2.42 8.77
C VAL A 136 10.60 -3.02 7.37
N CYS A 137 10.24 -4.30 7.24
CA CYS A 137 10.10 -4.97 5.96
C CYS A 137 8.64 -5.37 5.73
N CYS A 138 8.14 -5.12 4.51
CA CYS A 138 6.76 -5.44 4.17
C CYS A 138 6.70 -6.27 2.89
N VAL A 139 5.69 -7.14 2.80
CA VAL A 139 5.30 -7.84 1.58
C VAL A 139 3.89 -7.41 1.19
N ALA A 140 3.66 -7.18 -0.09
CA ALA A 140 2.35 -6.78 -0.59
C ALA A 140 2.02 -7.41 -1.94
N ALA A 141 0.75 -7.73 -2.13
CA ALA A 141 0.18 -8.10 -3.41
C ALA A 141 -0.96 -7.13 -3.76
N ALA A 142 -1.04 -6.74 -5.03
CA ALA A 142 -2.15 -5.92 -5.52
C ALA A 142 -3.36 -6.80 -5.82
N LEU A 143 -4.53 -6.36 -5.39
CA LEU A 143 -5.80 -7.00 -5.69
C LEU A 143 -6.36 -6.46 -7.01
N ARG A 144 -7.12 -7.28 -7.72
CA ARG A 144 -7.87 -6.87 -8.91
C ARG A 144 -9.33 -6.64 -8.55
N ASP A 145 -9.88 -5.56 -9.07
CA ASP A 145 -11.33 -5.34 -9.04
C ASP A 145 -12.06 -6.25 -10.05
N GLU A 146 -13.38 -6.20 -10.07
CA GLU A 146 -14.22 -6.99 -10.99
C GLU A 146 -13.95 -6.67 -12.48
N SER A 147 -13.39 -5.49 -12.78
CA SER A 147 -12.96 -5.11 -14.13
C SER A 147 -11.57 -5.63 -14.50
N GLY A 148 -10.89 -6.31 -13.58
CA GLY A 148 -9.53 -6.82 -13.74
C GLY A 148 -8.43 -5.77 -13.51
N ARG A 149 -8.78 -4.54 -13.08
CA ARG A 149 -7.80 -3.49 -12.76
C ARG A 149 -7.26 -3.70 -11.35
N TYR A 150 -5.97 -3.40 -11.19
CA TYR A 150 -5.34 -3.39 -9.88
C TYR A 150 -5.73 -2.12 -9.08
N THR A 151 -6.05 -2.32 -7.84
CA THR A 151 -6.50 -1.28 -6.92
C THR A 151 -5.72 -1.35 -5.62
#